data_e503924b47a89198acdd394c170f2924
#
_entry.id   e503924b47a89198acdd394c170f2924
#
_cell.length_a   1.000
_cell.length_b   1.000
_cell.length_c   1.000
_cell.angle_alpha   90.00
_cell.angle_beta   90.00
_cell.angle_gamma   90.00
#
_symmetry.space_group_name_H-M   'P 1'
#
loop_
_entity.id
_entity.type
_entity.pdbx_description
1 polymer ?
#
loop_
_entity_poly.entity_id
_entity_poly.type
_entity_poly.pdbx_seq_one_letter_code
_entity_poly.pdbx_strand_id
1 'polypeptide(L)'
;MTVFIRLIIISTALFFFSFFYLYINDDKYYPGADFTISEMPNFKLKDLYSERLFNIKDLEGTYLINVWASWCITCRVEHNFLTKLDSKNIPIIGLNYKDEKKDAINWINRFGDPYKFIIHDYKGELALDLGVTGAPETFLLNDGKIIAHYRGEVNEMIWDDVFKPIIKKENLFNVN
;
A
#
# COMPACT_ATOMS: atom_id res chain seq x y z
N MET A 1 7.00 -54.19 -23.24
CA MET A 1 6.06 -53.64 -22.21
C MET A 1 6.73 -52.71 -21.19
N THR A 2 7.89 -53.07 -20.62
CA THR A 2 8.59 -52.31 -19.60
C THR A 2 9.15 -50.93 -20.07
N VAL A 3 9.66 -50.83 -21.30
CA VAL A 3 10.21 -49.59 -21.86
C VAL A 3 9.11 -48.57 -22.12
N PHE A 4 7.96 -48.99 -22.65
CA PHE A 4 6.82 -48.15 -22.93
C PHE A 4 6.19 -47.57 -21.65
N ILE A 5 6.09 -48.37 -20.59
CA ILE A 5 5.61 -47.89 -19.28
C ILE A 5 6.58 -46.85 -18.68
N ARG A 6 7.88 -47.05 -18.79
CA ARG A 6 8.89 -46.07 -18.32
C ARG A 6 8.80 -44.74 -19.06
N LEU A 7 8.58 -44.77 -20.37
CA LEU A 7 8.41 -43.59 -21.19
C LEU A 7 7.13 -42.79 -20.78
N ILE A 8 6.03 -43.49 -20.51
CA ILE A 8 4.81 -42.87 -20.02
C ILE A 8 5.04 -42.18 -18.65
N ILE A 9 5.69 -42.87 -17.71
CA ILE A 9 5.98 -42.31 -16.39
C ILE A 9 6.86 -41.07 -16.49
N ILE A 10 7.90 -41.09 -17.33
CA ILE A 10 8.79 -39.94 -17.54
C ILE A 10 8.03 -38.78 -18.18
N SER A 11 7.20 -39.04 -19.20
CA SER A 11 6.43 -38.00 -19.88
C SER A 11 5.39 -37.34 -18.96
N THR A 12 4.71 -38.13 -18.13
CA THR A 12 3.77 -37.58 -17.13
C THR A 12 4.47 -36.77 -16.06
N ALA A 13 5.63 -37.23 -15.57
CA ALA A 13 6.42 -36.46 -14.59
C ALA A 13 6.91 -35.12 -15.18
N LEU A 14 7.40 -35.12 -16.42
CA LEU A 14 7.83 -33.90 -17.11
C LEU A 14 6.65 -32.97 -17.38
N PHE A 15 5.48 -33.49 -17.74
CA PHE A 15 4.26 -32.69 -17.92
C PHE A 15 3.85 -32.00 -16.61
N PHE A 16 3.78 -32.75 -15.51
CA PHE A 16 3.45 -32.17 -14.22
C PHE A 16 4.49 -31.15 -13.75
N PHE A 17 5.77 -31.42 -13.93
CA PHE A 17 6.84 -30.48 -13.58
C PHE A 17 6.74 -29.20 -14.41
N SER A 18 6.54 -29.29 -15.73
CA SER A 18 6.33 -28.14 -16.61
C SER A 18 5.07 -27.38 -16.25
N PHE A 19 3.97 -28.07 -15.97
CA PHE A 19 2.70 -27.46 -15.57
C PHE A 19 2.85 -26.68 -14.26
N PHE A 20 3.44 -27.29 -13.22
CA PHE A 20 3.67 -26.60 -11.96
C PHE A 20 4.69 -25.46 -12.09
N TYR A 21 5.72 -25.63 -12.89
CA TYR A 21 6.69 -24.56 -13.15
C TYR A 21 6.05 -23.35 -13.83
N LEU A 22 5.22 -23.54 -14.83
CA LEU A 22 4.47 -22.47 -15.48
C LEU A 22 3.44 -21.84 -14.53
N TYR A 23 2.73 -22.65 -13.77
CA TYR A 23 1.73 -22.18 -12.82
C TYR A 23 2.33 -21.35 -11.67
N ILE A 24 3.49 -21.74 -11.15
CA ILE A 24 4.19 -21.00 -10.08
C ILE A 24 4.83 -19.70 -10.60
N ASN A 25 5.23 -19.68 -11.87
CA ASN A 25 5.79 -18.47 -12.49
C ASN A 25 4.75 -17.54 -13.13
N ASP A 26 3.48 -17.96 -13.17
CA ASP A 26 2.40 -17.12 -13.66
C ASP A 26 1.93 -16.21 -12.50
N ASP A 27 2.10 -14.91 -12.69
CA ASP A 27 1.75 -13.82 -11.78
C ASP A 27 2.32 -13.90 -10.34
N LYS A 28 3.22 -13.01 -10.02
CA LYS A 28 3.63 -12.76 -8.63
C LYS A 28 2.42 -12.30 -7.83
N TYR A 29 1.64 -13.24 -7.30
CA TYR A 29 0.59 -12.94 -6.35
C TYR A 29 1.23 -12.52 -5.02
N TYR A 30 1.10 -11.25 -4.68
CA TYR A 30 1.49 -10.74 -3.38
C TYR A 30 0.28 -10.79 -2.45
N PRO A 31 0.30 -11.64 -1.40
CA PRO A 31 -0.74 -11.63 -0.39
C PRO A 31 -0.90 -10.21 0.19
N GLY A 32 -2.14 -9.71 0.21
CA GLY A 32 -2.45 -8.36 0.67
C GLY A 32 -2.42 -7.27 -0.41
N ALA A 33 -1.86 -7.52 -1.61
CA ALA A 33 -1.93 -6.58 -2.71
C ALA A 33 -3.24 -6.71 -3.49
N ASP A 34 -3.82 -5.55 -3.83
CA ASP A 34 -5.02 -5.42 -4.66
C ASP A 34 -4.76 -4.33 -5.71
N PHE A 35 -4.98 -4.66 -6.96
CA PHE A 35 -4.76 -3.78 -8.11
C PHE A 35 -6.08 -3.39 -8.80
N THR A 36 -7.19 -3.59 -8.12
CA THR A 36 -8.50 -3.17 -8.62
C THR A 36 -8.58 -1.64 -8.60
N ILE A 37 -8.78 -1.04 -9.77
CA ILE A 37 -8.91 0.41 -9.87
C ILE A 37 -10.27 0.82 -9.32
N SER A 38 -10.25 1.78 -8.39
CA SER A 38 -11.46 2.36 -7.80
C SER A 38 -11.33 3.88 -7.66
N GLU A 39 -12.46 4.57 -7.61
CA GLU A 39 -12.48 6.00 -7.34
C GLU A 39 -12.22 6.27 -5.85
N MET A 40 -11.49 7.34 -5.56
CA MET A 40 -11.34 7.82 -4.19
C MET A 40 -12.69 8.27 -3.65
N PRO A 41 -13.15 7.80 -2.49
CA PRO A 41 -14.41 8.24 -1.89
C PRO A 41 -14.42 9.75 -1.62
N ASN A 42 -15.60 10.36 -1.68
CA ASN A 42 -15.76 11.74 -1.23
C ASN A 42 -15.66 11.82 0.29
N PHE A 43 -14.88 12.76 0.78
CA PHE A 43 -14.71 12.98 2.21
C PHE A 43 -14.59 14.45 2.54
N LYS A 44 -14.74 14.78 3.83
CA LYS A 44 -14.44 16.09 4.40
C LYS A 44 -13.96 15.89 5.82
N LEU A 45 -12.65 15.84 6.02
CA LEU A 45 -11.99 15.54 7.29
C LEU A 45 -10.98 16.61 7.64
N LYS A 46 -10.70 16.76 8.94
CA LYS A 46 -9.74 17.75 9.43
C LYS A 46 -8.30 17.28 9.23
N ASP A 47 -7.43 18.25 9.09
CA ASP A 47 -6.00 18.08 9.29
C ASP A 47 -5.68 17.72 10.75
N LEU A 48 -4.68 16.89 10.97
CA LEU A 48 -4.27 16.49 12.32
C LEU A 48 -3.81 17.69 13.16
N TYR A 49 -3.16 18.67 12.56
CA TYR A 49 -2.56 19.80 13.29
C TYR A 49 -3.44 21.03 13.36
N SER A 50 -4.37 21.21 12.43
CA SER A 50 -5.16 22.43 12.27
C SER A 50 -6.65 22.14 12.07
N GLU A 51 -7.45 23.23 11.98
CA GLU A 51 -8.88 23.15 11.63
C GLU A 51 -9.12 23.12 10.11
N ARG A 52 -8.06 23.08 9.28
CA ARG A 52 -8.18 22.95 7.82
C ARG A 52 -8.95 21.67 7.49
N LEU A 53 -9.89 21.78 6.59
CA LEU A 53 -10.63 20.63 6.08
C LEU A 53 -10.04 20.20 4.74
N PHE A 54 -9.72 18.94 4.64
CA PHE A 54 -9.33 18.25 3.40
C PHE A 54 -10.54 17.58 2.76
N ASN A 55 -10.53 17.52 1.45
CA ASN A 55 -11.49 16.81 0.64
C ASN A 55 -10.79 16.24 -0.61
N ILE A 56 -11.52 15.54 -1.49
CA ILE A 56 -10.96 14.90 -2.67
C ILE A 56 -10.20 15.85 -3.60
N LYS A 57 -10.57 17.13 -3.68
CA LYS A 57 -9.89 18.13 -4.53
C LYS A 57 -8.49 18.49 -4.02
N ASP A 58 -8.22 18.26 -2.75
CA ASP A 58 -6.87 18.45 -2.18
C ASP A 58 -5.93 17.29 -2.54
N LEU A 59 -6.45 16.24 -3.18
CA LEU A 59 -5.73 15.03 -3.59
C LEU A 59 -5.48 14.95 -5.10
N GLU A 60 -5.40 16.09 -5.79
CA GLU A 60 -5.00 16.14 -7.20
C GLU A 60 -3.53 15.74 -7.33
N GLY A 61 -3.22 14.91 -8.33
CA GLY A 61 -1.89 14.35 -8.56
C GLY A 61 -1.70 12.94 -7.99
N THR A 62 -0.46 12.55 -7.80
CA THR A 62 -0.10 11.19 -7.36
C THR A 62 0.44 11.17 -5.94
N TYR A 63 -0.09 10.29 -5.11
CA TYR A 63 0.30 10.14 -3.70
C TYR A 63 0.27 8.68 -3.26
N LEU A 64 1.12 8.37 -2.28
CA LEU A 64 0.84 7.25 -1.38
C LEU A 64 -0.09 7.76 -0.26
N ILE A 65 -1.15 7.02 0.05
CA ILE A 65 -1.97 7.25 1.24
C ILE A 65 -1.67 6.11 2.20
N ASN A 66 -0.97 6.42 3.29
CA ASN A 66 -0.64 5.44 4.32
C ASN A 66 -1.60 5.56 5.50
N VAL A 67 -2.29 4.48 5.80
CA VAL A 67 -3.21 4.35 6.95
C VAL A 67 -2.41 3.92 8.17
N TRP A 68 -2.45 4.73 9.21
CA TRP A 68 -1.66 4.52 10.41
C TRP A 68 -2.38 4.98 11.70
N ALA A 69 -1.87 4.56 12.84
CA ALA A 69 -2.33 5.03 14.14
C ALA A 69 -1.21 4.94 15.19
N SER A 70 -1.30 5.74 16.25
CA SER A 70 -0.34 5.73 17.35
C SER A 70 -0.32 4.41 18.14
N TRP A 71 -1.46 3.73 18.21
CA TRP A 71 -1.63 2.43 18.87
C TRP A 71 -1.13 1.23 18.02
N CYS A 72 -0.76 1.47 16.74
CA CYS A 72 -0.36 0.44 15.79
C CYS A 72 1.13 0.14 15.90
N ILE A 73 1.49 -1.03 16.41
CA ILE A 73 2.90 -1.43 16.58
C ILE A 73 3.59 -1.64 15.23
N THR A 74 2.90 -2.25 14.28
CA THR A 74 3.43 -2.53 12.93
C THR A 74 3.64 -1.26 12.13
N CYS A 75 2.81 -0.22 12.34
CA CYS A 75 3.01 1.10 11.74
C CYS A 75 4.35 1.73 12.17
N ARG A 76 4.80 1.44 13.40
CA ARG A 76 6.10 1.91 13.87
C ARG A 76 7.27 1.21 13.16
N VAL A 77 7.12 -0.07 12.80
CA VAL A 77 8.14 -0.80 12.04
C VAL A 77 8.26 -0.20 10.63
N GLU A 78 7.12 0.04 9.98
CA GLU A 78 7.03 0.64 8.65
C GLU A 78 7.58 2.07 8.58
N HIS A 79 7.42 2.85 9.64
CA HIS A 79 7.67 4.30 9.67
C HIS A 79 9.08 4.71 9.20
N ASN A 80 10.10 3.95 9.55
CA ASN A 80 11.46 4.20 9.10
C ASN A 80 11.58 4.09 7.57
N PHE A 81 10.82 3.20 6.96
CA PHE A 81 10.81 3.04 5.51
C PHE A 81 10.05 4.18 4.83
N LEU A 82 8.92 4.63 5.40
CA LEU A 82 8.19 5.80 4.92
C LEU A 82 9.07 7.07 4.97
N THR A 83 9.82 7.26 6.05
CA THR A 83 10.80 8.36 6.16
C THR A 83 11.88 8.29 5.07
N LYS A 84 12.33 7.08 4.72
CA LYS A 84 13.26 6.87 3.60
C LYS A 84 12.62 7.22 2.24
N LEU A 85 11.34 6.92 2.04
CA LEU A 85 10.60 7.29 0.84
C LEU A 85 10.41 8.81 0.75
N ASP A 86 10.03 9.46 1.84
CA ASP A 86 9.90 10.92 1.90
C ASP A 86 11.23 11.61 1.57
N SER A 87 12.36 11.13 2.10
CA SER A 87 13.70 11.65 1.76
C SER A 87 14.06 11.53 0.28
N LYS A 88 13.39 10.65 -0.46
CA LYS A 88 13.48 10.50 -1.92
C LYS A 88 12.41 11.31 -2.67
N ASN A 89 11.70 12.21 -1.98
CA ASN A 89 10.60 13.03 -2.51
C ASN A 89 9.41 12.21 -3.04
N ILE A 90 9.16 11.02 -2.50
CA ILE A 90 7.94 10.29 -2.76
C ILE A 90 6.81 10.94 -1.93
N PRO A 91 5.75 11.46 -2.55
CA PRO A 91 4.71 12.17 -1.82
C PRO A 91 3.81 11.22 -1.04
N ILE A 92 3.80 11.33 0.29
CA ILE A 92 3.02 10.49 1.19
C ILE A 92 2.01 11.36 1.96
N ILE A 93 0.76 10.91 2.01
CA ILE A 93 -0.30 11.46 2.85
C ILE A 93 -0.57 10.47 3.98
N GLY A 94 -0.62 10.95 5.22
CA GLY A 94 -1.04 10.13 6.35
C GLY A 94 -2.56 10.13 6.49
N LEU A 95 -3.18 8.97 6.57
CA LEU A 95 -4.55 8.80 7.04
C LEU A 95 -4.51 8.24 8.46
N ASN A 96 -4.65 9.13 9.44
CA ASN A 96 -4.62 8.75 10.85
C ASN A 96 -5.97 8.16 11.26
N TYR A 97 -5.99 6.85 11.53
CA TYR A 97 -7.17 6.01 11.62
C TYR A 97 -7.56 5.69 13.05
N LYS A 98 -8.77 6.08 13.48
CA LYS A 98 -9.35 5.76 14.80
C LYS A 98 -8.36 6.00 15.94
N ASP A 99 -7.80 7.19 15.99
CA ASP A 99 -6.73 7.56 16.92
C ASP A 99 -7.07 8.86 17.64
N GLU A 100 -6.62 8.99 18.86
CA GLU A 100 -6.74 10.26 19.61
C GLU A 100 -5.75 11.29 19.05
N LYS A 101 -6.24 12.48 18.73
CA LYS A 101 -5.42 13.56 18.15
C LYS A 101 -4.12 13.80 18.94
N LYS A 102 -4.21 13.81 20.28
CA LYS A 102 -3.06 14.05 21.15
C LYS A 102 -2.01 12.93 21.01
N ASP A 103 -2.46 11.68 20.94
CA ASP A 103 -1.56 10.52 20.86
C ASP A 103 -0.90 10.43 19.48
N ALA A 104 -1.66 10.71 18.42
CA ALA A 104 -1.15 10.82 17.05
C ALA A 104 -0.05 11.90 16.95
N ILE A 105 -0.30 13.12 17.50
CA ILE A 105 0.69 14.22 17.50
C ILE A 105 1.93 13.83 18.32
N ASN A 106 1.77 13.24 19.50
CA ASN A 106 2.90 12.79 20.32
C ASN A 106 3.72 11.72 19.61
N TRP A 107 3.07 10.83 18.87
CA TRP A 107 3.72 9.78 18.10
C TRP A 107 4.58 10.37 16.97
N ILE A 108 4.02 11.29 16.16
CA ILE A 108 4.76 11.97 15.10
C ILE A 108 5.94 12.79 15.66
N ASN A 109 5.72 13.55 16.75
CA ASN A 109 6.79 14.32 17.40
C ASN A 109 7.95 13.43 17.88
N ARG A 110 7.66 12.19 18.25
CA ARG A 110 8.66 11.23 18.74
C ARG A 110 9.41 10.51 17.61
N PHE A 111 8.74 10.19 16.51
CA PHE A 111 9.29 9.30 15.48
C PHE A 111 9.57 10.00 14.15
N GLY A 112 9.18 11.26 14.01
CA GLY A 112 9.31 12.05 12.78
C GLY A 112 8.03 12.08 11.95
N ASP A 113 7.97 12.98 10.98
CA ASP A 113 6.82 13.20 10.08
C ASP A 113 7.22 12.99 8.62
N PRO A 114 6.90 11.84 8.01
CA PRO A 114 7.18 11.57 6.61
C PRO A 114 6.04 12.05 5.69
N TYR A 115 5.00 12.70 6.23
CA TYR A 115 3.78 13.02 5.51
C TYR A 115 3.76 14.47 5.03
N LYS A 116 3.27 14.71 3.83
CA LYS A 116 2.99 16.07 3.34
C LYS A 116 1.91 16.77 4.17
N PHE A 117 0.92 16.02 4.57
CA PHE A 117 -0.12 16.38 5.54
C PHE A 117 -0.80 15.12 6.07
N ILE A 118 -1.54 15.27 7.16
CA ILE A 118 -2.19 14.13 7.81
C ILE A 118 -3.69 14.40 7.93
N ILE A 119 -4.49 13.56 7.30
CA ILE A 119 -5.95 13.54 7.45
C ILE A 119 -6.29 12.77 8.73
N HIS A 120 -7.00 13.42 9.65
CA HIS A 120 -7.40 12.81 10.92
C HIS A 120 -8.80 12.19 10.79
N ASP A 121 -8.85 10.90 10.56
CA ASP A 121 -10.07 10.09 10.46
C ASP A 121 -10.40 9.44 11.81
N TYR A 122 -10.76 10.27 12.78
CA TYR A 122 -11.06 9.85 14.16
C TYR A 122 -12.10 8.74 14.23
N LYS A 123 -13.16 8.83 13.42
CA LYS A 123 -14.22 7.83 13.38
C LYS A 123 -13.90 6.63 12.49
N GLY A 124 -12.92 6.75 11.60
CA GLY A 124 -12.58 5.73 10.62
C GLY A 124 -13.58 5.62 9.47
N GLU A 125 -14.32 6.70 9.19
CA GLU A 125 -15.35 6.71 8.14
C GLU A 125 -14.71 6.61 6.75
N LEU A 126 -13.69 7.44 6.47
CA LEU A 126 -12.98 7.37 5.20
C LEU A 126 -12.23 6.06 5.02
N ALA A 127 -11.57 5.58 6.08
CA ALA A 127 -10.89 4.30 6.04
C ALA A 127 -11.87 3.14 5.74
N LEU A 128 -13.07 3.18 6.30
CA LEU A 128 -14.13 2.20 6.01
C LEU A 128 -14.57 2.25 4.54
N ASP A 129 -14.80 3.46 4.01
CA ASP A 129 -15.21 3.66 2.61
C ASP A 129 -14.11 3.19 1.63
N LEU A 130 -12.84 3.28 2.03
CA LEU A 130 -11.68 2.76 1.31
C LEU A 130 -11.52 1.22 1.42
N GLY A 131 -12.32 0.56 2.25
CA GLY A 131 -12.21 -0.88 2.49
C GLY A 131 -11.01 -1.27 3.35
N VAL A 132 -10.52 -0.34 4.20
CA VAL A 132 -9.45 -0.61 5.16
C VAL A 132 -9.90 -1.64 6.19
N THR A 133 -9.09 -2.66 6.38
CA THR A 133 -9.34 -3.75 7.34
C THR A 133 -8.56 -3.55 8.64
N GLY A 134 -7.51 -2.74 8.62
CA GLY A 134 -6.66 -2.44 9.77
C GLY A 134 -5.55 -1.44 9.42
N ALA A 135 -4.59 -1.29 10.32
CA ALA A 135 -3.38 -0.50 10.08
C ALA A 135 -2.14 -1.37 10.33
N PRO A 136 -1.07 -1.25 9.52
CA PRO A 136 -0.94 -0.33 8.39
C PRO A 136 -1.55 -0.88 7.09
N GLU A 137 -2.02 0.01 6.24
CA GLU A 137 -2.37 -0.26 4.84
C GLU A 137 -1.94 0.94 3.99
N THR A 138 -1.55 0.70 2.74
CA THR A 138 -1.08 1.76 1.85
C THR A 138 -1.75 1.68 0.50
N PHE A 139 -2.26 2.83 0.03
CA PHE A 139 -2.86 3.01 -1.28
C PHE A 139 -1.95 3.83 -2.19
N LEU A 140 -1.95 3.52 -3.48
CA LEU A 140 -1.40 4.39 -4.52
C LEU A 140 -2.56 5.10 -5.20
N LEU A 141 -2.63 6.41 -4.99
CA LEU A 141 -3.60 7.30 -5.61
C LEU A 141 -2.97 8.01 -6.81
N ASN A 142 -3.70 8.11 -7.90
CA ASN A 142 -3.36 8.91 -9.07
C ASN A 142 -4.59 9.63 -9.60
N ASP A 143 -4.59 10.97 -9.53
CA ASP A 143 -5.68 11.84 -10.01
C ASP A 143 -7.08 11.37 -9.58
N GLY A 144 -7.24 11.14 -8.27
CA GLY A 144 -8.51 10.72 -7.67
C GLY A 144 -8.86 9.24 -7.82
N LYS A 145 -7.98 8.44 -8.42
CA LYS A 145 -8.16 6.99 -8.58
C LYS A 145 -7.16 6.21 -7.75
N ILE A 146 -7.64 5.25 -7.00
CA ILE A 146 -6.81 4.26 -6.34
C ILE A 146 -6.44 3.21 -7.39
N ILE A 147 -5.14 3.01 -7.63
CA ILE A 147 -4.62 2.09 -8.64
C ILE A 147 -3.83 0.92 -8.05
N ALA A 148 -3.52 0.98 -6.76
CA ALA A 148 -3.01 -0.13 -5.99
C ALA A 148 -3.35 0.05 -4.51
N HIS A 149 -3.56 -1.05 -3.82
CA HIS A 149 -3.78 -1.13 -2.38
C HIS A 149 -2.96 -2.29 -1.81
N TYR A 150 -2.23 -2.05 -0.75
CA TYR A 150 -1.50 -3.09 -0.02
C TYR A 150 -1.91 -3.12 1.44
N ARG A 151 -2.31 -4.30 1.92
CA ARG A 151 -2.69 -4.57 3.31
C ARG A 151 -1.50 -5.15 4.06
N GLY A 152 -0.92 -4.37 4.94
CA GLY A 152 0.26 -4.69 5.73
C GLY A 152 1.33 -3.61 5.66
N GLU A 153 2.46 -3.85 6.33
CA GLU A 153 3.58 -2.91 6.35
C GLU A 153 4.29 -2.83 4.99
N VAL A 154 4.55 -1.63 4.53
CA VAL A 154 5.40 -1.40 3.35
C VAL A 154 6.85 -1.36 3.80
N ASN A 155 7.65 -2.25 3.22
CA ASN A 155 9.09 -2.31 3.36
C ASN A 155 9.76 -2.29 1.98
N GLU A 156 11.08 -2.42 1.92
CA GLU A 156 11.83 -2.35 0.66
C GLU A 156 11.37 -3.41 -0.36
N MET A 157 11.08 -4.63 0.10
CA MET A 157 10.60 -5.71 -0.77
C MET A 157 9.22 -5.39 -1.35
N ILE A 158 8.27 -4.99 -0.51
CA ILE A 158 6.91 -4.62 -0.95
C ILE A 158 6.94 -3.40 -1.86
N TRP A 159 7.78 -2.41 -1.55
CA TRP A 159 7.98 -1.26 -2.41
C TRP A 159 8.46 -1.65 -3.81
N ASP A 160 9.51 -2.47 -3.89
CA ASP A 160 10.11 -2.87 -5.16
C ASP A 160 9.23 -3.83 -5.98
N ASP A 161 8.46 -4.67 -5.31
CA ASP A 161 7.67 -5.71 -5.97
C ASP A 161 6.21 -5.31 -6.24
N VAL A 162 5.62 -4.41 -5.44
CA VAL A 162 4.20 -4.00 -5.56
C VAL A 162 4.06 -2.61 -6.15
N PHE A 163 4.63 -1.58 -5.51
CA PHE A 163 4.39 -0.19 -5.89
C PHE A 163 5.25 0.30 -7.06
N LYS A 164 6.53 0.06 -6.99
CA LYS A 164 7.51 0.56 -7.98
C LYS A 164 7.24 0.10 -9.42
N PRO A 165 6.81 -1.15 -9.69
CA PRO A 165 6.45 -1.57 -11.04
C PRO A 165 5.28 -0.77 -11.63
N ILE A 166 4.24 -0.48 -10.81
CA ILE A 166 3.07 0.29 -11.24
C ILE A 166 3.47 1.75 -11.48
N ILE A 167 4.21 2.34 -10.56
CA ILE A 167 4.70 3.71 -10.65
C ILE A 167 5.51 3.92 -11.94
N LYS A 168 6.38 2.96 -12.27
CA LYS A 168 7.17 2.99 -13.53
C LYS A 168 6.31 2.80 -14.76
N LYS A 169 5.38 1.84 -14.73
CA LYS A 169 4.48 1.56 -15.86
C LYS A 169 3.60 2.75 -16.20
N GLU A 170 3.04 3.41 -15.19
CA GLU A 170 2.16 4.57 -15.34
C GLU A 170 2.94 5.91 -15.40
N ASN A 171 4.28 5.88 -15.28
CA ASN A 171 5.18 7.05 -15.32
C ASN A 171 4.78 8.17 -14.35
N LEU A 172 4.46 7.80 -13.10
CA LEU A 172 3.83 8.69 -12.12
C LEU A 172 4.82 9.65 -11.45
N PHE A 173 5.91 9.15 -10.90
CA PHE A 173 7.00 9.93 -10.32
C PHE A 173 8.32 9.14 -10.38
N ASN A 174 9.45 9.86 -10.19
CA ASN A 174 10.76 9.23 -10.32
C ASN A 174 11.09 8.35 -9.11
N VAL A 175 11.29 7.06 -9.35
CA VAL A 175 11.60 6.03 -8.34
C VAL A 175 12.93 5.33 -8.60
N ASN A 176 13.93 6.11 -9.00
CA ASN A 176 15.30 5.59 -9.23
C ASN A 176 15.98 5.14 -7.94
#